data_12424a452ffe704687fac7947d895217
#
_entry.id   12424a452ffe704687fac7947d895217
#
_cell.length_a   1.000
_cell.length_b   1.000
_cell.length_c   1.000
_cell.angle_alpha   90.00
_cell.angle_beta   90.00
_cell.angle_gamma   90.00
#
_symmetry.space_group_name_H-M   'P 1'
#
loop_
_entity.id
_entity.type
_entity.pdbx_description
1 polymer ?
#
loop_
_entity_poly.entity_id
_entity_poly.type
_entity_poly.pdbx_seq_one_letter_code
_entity_poly.pdbx_strand_id
1 'polypeptide(L)'
;RLMRFRFVAGEARSGKTYAIQEEIIARSMEDPDRKLIYIVPEQATLQVQRQLLDKHPRHGILNVEILSFNRLAHRVFQETGGPSCDILDDVGKSMVLYKLAMDCQEQLSYYQNSIRQKGFIGQLKIMITEMIQYRIQVEDLEAVRGGLSPDSALYHKLGDIIAIWR
;
A
#
# COMPACT_ATOMS: atom_id res chain seq x y z
N ARG A 1 -31.63 0.87 1.13
CA ARG A 1 -31.20 -0.26 0.29
C ARG A 1 -30.35 -1.19 1.14
N LEU A 2 -30.82 -2.43 1.36
CA LEU A 2 -30.08 -3.44 2.14
C LEU A 2 -28.79 -3.80 1.40
N MET A 3 -27.64 -3.68 2.07
CA MET A 3 -26.38 -4.22 1.56
C MET A 3 -26.47 -5.75 1.56
N ARG A 4 -26.12 -6.36 0.42
CA ARG A 4 -26.04 -7.82 0.31
C ARG A 4 -24.56 -8.21 0.18
N PHE A 5 -24.11 -9.09 1.04
CA PHE A 5 -22.77 -9.70 0.97
C PHE A 5 -22.90 -11.13 0.44
N ARG A 6 -21.96 -11.51 -0.40
CA ARG A 6 -21.77 -12.87 -0.87
C ARG A 6 -20.31 -13.27 -0.76
N PHE A 7 -20.03 -14.34 -0.07
CA PHE A 7 -18.71 -14.94 0.02
C PHE A 7 -18.59 -16.12 -0.93
N VAL A 8 -17.51 -16.16 -1.72
CA VAL A 8 -17.19 -17.27 -2.62
C VAL A 8 -15.98 -17.98 -2.03
N ALA A 9 -16.22 -19.12 -1.39
CA ALA A 9 -15.19 -19.95 -0.77
C ALA A 9 -14.84 -21.15 -1.67
N GLY A 10 -13.60 -21.61 -1.57
CA GLY A 10 -13.11 -22.78 -2.31
C GLY A 10 -11.59 -22.86 -2.27
N GLU A 11 -11.02 -24.00 -2.62
CA GLU A 11 -9.58 -24.22 -2.70
C GLU A 11 -8.91 -23.38 -3.79
N ALA A 12 -7.59 -23.29 -3.74
CA ALA A 12 -6.82 -22.66 -4.81
C ALA A 12 -7.13 -23.34 -6.16
N ARG A 13 -7.24 -22.55 -7.24
CA ARG A 13 -7.58 -23.01 -8.59
C ARG A 13 -8.97 -23.63 -8.77
N SER A 14 -9.89 -23.49 -7.83
CA SER A 14 -11.28 -23.98 -7.93
C SER A 14 -12.19 -23.17 -8.87
N GLY A 15 -11.64 -22.20 -9.61
CA GLY A 15 -12.41 -21.40 -10.56
C GLY A 15 -13.11 -20.16 -9.97
N LYS A 16 -12.86 -19.78 -8.70
CA LYS A 16 -13.50 -18.63 -8.06
C LYS A 16 -13.35 -17.33 -8.86
N THR A 17 -12.12 -17.03 -9.28
CA THR A 17 -11.84 -15.83 -10.09
C THR A 17 -12.56 -15.87 -11.42
N TYR A 18 -12.61 -17.04 -12.05
CA TYR A 18 -13.33 -17.21 -13.31
C TYR A 18 -14.82 -16.91 -13.13
N ALA A 19 -15.46 -17.51 -12.11
CA ALA A 19 -16.87 -17.29 -11.83
C ALA A 19 -17.21 -15.82 -11.51
N ILE A 20 -16.33 -15.13 -10.76
CA ILE A 20 -16.50 -13.70 -10.46
C ILE A 20 -16.39 -12.87 -11.73
N GLN A 21 -15.44 -13.16 -12.62
CA GLN A 21 -15.26 -12.44 -13.88
C GLN A 21 -16.47 -12.63 -14.81
N GLU A 22 -16.97 -13.85 -14.94
CA GLU A 22 -18.19 -14.15 -15.73
C GLU A 22 -19.39 -13.36 -15.20
N GLU A 23 -19.57 -13.33 -13.87
CA GLU A 23 -20.66 -12.56 -13.26
C GLU A 23 -20.50 -11.06 -13.49
N ILE A 24 -19.30 -10.51 -13.40
CA ILE A 24 -19.03 -9.10 -13.68
C ILE A 24 -19.38 -8.76 -15.13
N ILE A 25 -18.98 -9.61 -16.08
CA ILE A 25 -19.31 -9.44 -17.51
C ILE A 25 -20.83 -9.50 -17.72
N ALA A 26 -21.49 -10.50 -17.18
CA ALA A 26 -22.94 -10.61 -17.30
C ALA A 26 -23.67 -9.38 -16.77
N ARG A 27 -23.32 -8.92 -15.56
CA ARG A 27 -23.91 -7.74 -14.95
C ARG A 27 -23.59 -6.43 -15.72
N SER A 28 -22.41 -6.34 -16.30
CA SER A 28 -22.04 -5.16 -17.12
C SER A 28 -22.86 -5.04 -18.40
N MET A 29 -23.31 -6.17 -18.94
CA MET A 29 -24.17 -6.23 -20.12
C MET A 29 -25.66 -6.03 -19.78
N GLU A 30 -26.11 -6.52 -18.61
CA GLU A 30 -27.49 -6.37 -18.15
C GLU A 30 -27.85 -4.91 -17.84
N ASP A 31 -26.93 -4.16 -17.27
CA ASP A 31 -27.12 -2.75 -16.87
C ASP A 31 -25.87 -1.92 -17.21
N PRO A 32 -25.79 -1.42 -18.47
CA PRO A 32 -24.65 -0.63 -18.94
C PRO A 32 -24.45 0.70 -18.19
N ASP A 33 -25.48 1.24 -17.57
CA ASP A 33 -25.40 2.52 -16.84
C ASP A 33 -24.88 2.33 -15.41
N ARG A 34 -24.90 1.09 -14.93
CA ARG A 34 -24.41 0.76 -13.60
C ARG A 34 -22.90 0.62 -13.57
N LYS A 35 -22.24 1.46 -12.79
CA LYS A 35 -20.81 1.35 -12.54
C LYS A 35 -20.51 0.16 -11.62
N LEU A 36 -19.64 -0.72 -12.07
CA LEU A 36 -19.13 -1.86 -11.33
C LEU A 36 -17.65 -1.61 -10.96
N ILE A 37 -17.28 -1.91 -9.73
CA ILE A 37 -15.91 -1.80 -9.28
C ILE A 37 -15.38 -3.20 -8.97
N TYR A 38 -14.31 -3.60 -9.62
CA TYR A 38 -13.60 -4.84 -9.35
C TYR A 38 -12.27 -4.55 -8.67
N ILE A 39 -12.18 -4.90 -7.39
CA ILE A 39 -10.99 -4.66 -6.59
C ILE A 39 -10.07 -5.87 -6.68
N VAL A 40 -8.82 -5.63 -7.05
CA VAL A 40 -7.77 -6.64 -7.23
C VAL A 40 -6.44 -6.15 -6.65
N PRO A 41 -5.48 -7.04 -6.37
CA PRO A 41 -4.12 -6.62 -6.01
C PRO A 41 -3.51 -5.73 -7.10
N GLU A 42 -2.68 -4.75 -6.70
CA GLU A 42 -2.07 -3.76 -7.62
C GLU A 42 -1.37 -4.43 -8.81
N GLN A 43 -0.61 -5.50 -8.56
CA GLN A 43 0.14 -6.22 -9.59
C GLN A 43 -0.76 -6.95 -10.60
N ALA A 44 -2.00 -7.25 -10.23
CA ALA A 44 -2.94 -8.00 -11.05
C ALA A 44 -3.83 -7.12 -11.93
N THR A 45 -3.84 -5.80 -11.73
CA THR A 45 -4.78 -4.88 -12.38
C THR A 45 -4.75 -4.97 -13.90
N LEU A 46 -3.58 -4.88 -14.52
CA LEU A 46 -3.43 -4.96 -15.98
C LEU A 46 -3.79 -6.35 -16.54
N GLN A 47 -3.40 -7.42 -15.83
CA GLN A 47 -3.71 -8.77 -16.25
C GLN A 47 -5.21 -9.02 -16.23
N VAL A 48 -5.89 -8.61 -15.16
CA VAL A 48 -7.34 -8.76 -15.01
C VAL A 48 -8.09 -7.93 -16.03
N GLN A 49 -7.62 -6.72 -16.31
CA GLN A 49 -8.20 -5.86 -17.36
C GLN A 49 -8.15 -6.54 -18.73
N ARG A 50 -7.01 -7.11 -19.11
CA ARG A 50 -6.89 -7.87 -20.37
C ARG A 50 -7.81 -9.08 -20.39
N GLN A 51 -7.84 -9.87 -19.32
CA GLN A 51 -8.69 -11.05 -19.21
C GLN A 51 -10.19 -10.71 -19.37
N LEU A 52 -10.65 -9.61 -18.78
CA LEU A 52 -12.03 -9.18 -18.93
C LEU A 52 -12.33 -8.67 -20.34
N LEU A 53 -11.40 -7.95 -20.97
CA LEU A 53 -11.55 -7.49 -22.35
C LEU A 53 -11.61 -8.66 -23.32
N ASP A 54 -10.74 -9.66 -23.15
CA ASP A 54 -10.70 -10.85 -24.02
C ASP A 54 -11.99 -11.69 -23.91
N LYS A 55 -12.55 -11.76 -22.71
CA LYS A 55 -13.79 -12.53 -22.44
C LYS A 55 -15.06 -11.78 -22.79
N HIS A 56 -15.02 -10.44 -22.83
CA HIS A 56 -16.22 -9.65 -23.06
C HIS A 56 -16.63 -9.71 -24.53
N PRO A 57 -17.91 -10.08 -24.85
CA PRO A 57 -18.37 -10.27 -26.24
C PRO A 57 -18.19 -9.07 -27.16
N ARG A 58 -18.15 -7.86 -26.61
CA ARG A 58 -17.96 -6.59 -27.35
C ARG A 58 -16.53 -6.06 -27.28
N HIS A 59 -15.59 -6.80 -26.70
CA HIS A 59 -14.19 -6.39 -26.48
C HIS A 59 -14.04 -4.97 -25.90
N GLY A 60 -15.03 -4.52 -25.13
CA GLY A 60 -15.05 -3.21 -24.49
C GLY A 60 -15.81 -3.23 -23.18
N ILE A 61 -15.20 -2.65 -22.12
CA ILE A 61 -15.78 -2.60 -20.78
C ILE A 61 -15.81 -1.12 -20.38
N LEU A 62 -16.94 -0.47 -20.59
CA LEU A 62 -17.10 0.96 -20.28
C LEU A 62 -17.54 1.23 -18.85
N ASN A 63 -18.28 0.27 -18.24
CA ASN A 63 -18.91 0.43 -16.94
C ASN A 63 -18.27 -0.42 -15.83
N VAL A 64 -17.16 -1.14 -16.09
CA VAL A 64 -16.39 -1.89 -15.12
C VAL A 64 -15.04 -1.22 -14.87
N GLU A 65 -14.80 -0.80 -13.66
CA GLU A 65 -13.55 -0.19 -13.23
C GLU A 65 -12.73 -1.16 -12.40
N ILE A 66 -11.49 -1.43 -12.81
CA ILE A 66 -10.59 -2.34 -12.12
C ILE A 66 -9.62 -1.51 -11.31
N LEU A 67 -9.71 -1.63 -9.99
CA LEU A 67 -8.94 -0.83 -9.04
C LEU A 67 -8.20 -1.72 -8.05
N SER A 68 -7.08 -1.23 -7.56
CA SER A 68 -6.52 -1.70 -6.29
C SER A 68 -7.14 -0.92 -5.13
N PHE A 69 -6.92 -1.39 -3.90
CA PHE A 69 -7.36 -0.63 -2.71
C PHE A 69 -6.74 0.76 -2.65
N ASN A 70 -5.48 0.93 -3.05
CA ASN A 70 -4.82 2.22 -3.09
C ASN A 70 -5.52 3.17 -4.08
N ARG A 71 -5.81 2.71 -5.29
CA ARG A 71 -6.52 3.51 -6.30
C ARG A 71 -7.94 3.83 -5.87
N LEU A 72 -8.63 2.90 -5.20
CA LEU A 72 -9.96 3.15 -4.63
C LEU A 72 -9.88 4.24 -3.55
N ALA A 73 -8.91 4.16 -2.65
CA ALA A 73 -8.71 5.19 -1.62
C ALA A 73 -8.46 6.57 -2.23
N HIS A 74 -7.60 6.66 -3.26
CA HIS A 74 -7.38 7.89 -4.01
C HIS A 74 -8.65 8.49 -4.59
N ARG A 75 -9.45 7.65 -5.23
CA ARG A 75 -10.71 8.07 -5.82
C ARG A 75 -11.68 8.60 -4.76
N VAL A 76 -11.81 7.89 -3.64
CA VAL A 76 -12.64 8.34 -2.52
C VAL A 76 -12.17 9.71 -2.03
N PHE A 77 -10.86 9.92 -1.84
CA PHE A 77 -10.33 11.22 -1.43
C PHE A 77 -10.60 12.33 -2.45
N GLN A 78 -10.50 12.04 -3.74
CA GLN A 78 -10.83 13.02 -4.78
C GLN A 78 -12.33 13.39 -4.77
N GLU A 79 -13.22 12.42 -4.57
CA GLU A 79 -14.67 12.64 -4.57
C GLU A 79 -15.18 13.29 -3.26
N THR A 80 -14.54 13.01 -2.12
CA THR A 80 -14.97 13.51 -0.80
C THR A 80 -14.21 14.74 -0.32
N GLY A 81 -13.26 15.25 -1.07
CA GLY A 81 -12.42 16.39 -0.65
C GLY A 81 -11.47 16.00 0.49
N GLY A 82 -10.88 14.82 0.44
CA GLY A 82 -9.86 14.35 1.39
C GLY A 82 -8.67 15.31 1.50
N PRO A 83 -7.75 15.06 2.45
CA PRO A 83 -6.61 15.94 2.64
C PRO A 83 -5.85 16.12 1.32
N SER A 84 -5.63 17.37 0.92
CA SER A 84 -4.81 17.72 -0.23
C SER A 84 -3.34 17.47 0.09
N CYS A 85 -2.94 16.20 0.11
CA CYS A 85 -1.55 15.83 0.27
C CYS A 85 -1.07 15.16 -1.03
N ASP A 86 0.11 15.56 -1.47
CA ASP A 86 0.77 14.91 -2.58
C ASP A 86 1.16 13.48 -2.15
N ILE A 87 0.76 12.50 -2.97
CA ILE A 87 1.12 11.14 -2.72
C ILE A 87 2.47 10.87 -3.33
N LEU A 88 3.42 10.61 -2.47
CA LEU A 88 4.76 10.25 -2.89
C LEU A 88 4.76 8.84 -3.49
N ASP A 89 5.31 8.73 -4.68
CA ASP A 89 5.66 7.44 -5.27
C ASP A 89 6.83 6.78 -4.50
N ASP A 90 7.23 5.60 -4.93
CA ASP A 90 8.27 4.84 -4.27
C ASP A 90 9.65 5.53 -4.31
N VAL A 91 9.91 6.27 -5.38
CA VAL A 91 11.13 7.06 -5.55
C VAL A 91 11.10 8.29 -4.66
N GLY A 92 9.99 9.03 -4.67
CA GLY A 92 9.78 10.20 -3.83
C GLY A 92 9.92 9.87 -2.34
N LYS A 93 9.34 8.74 -1.88
CA LYS A 93 9.54 8.26 -0.50
C LYS A 93 11.02 8.03 -0.18
N SER A 94 11.75 7.39 -1.09
CA SER A 94 13.17 7.14 -0.89
C SER A 94 14.00 8.43 -0.84
N MET A 95 13.66 9.44 -1.65
CA MET A 95 14.32 10.74 -1.64
C MET A 95 14.07 11.50 -0.34
N VAL A 96 12.83 11.53 0.13
CA VAL A 96 12.47 12.17 1.41
C VAL A 96 13.21 11.50 2.57
N LEU A 97 13.17 10.16 2.65
CA LEU A 97 13.87 9.42 3.70
C LEU A 97 15.39 9.64 3.67
N TYR A 98 15.97 9.68 2.48
CA TYR A 98 17.40 9.99 2.34
C TYR A 98 17.72 11.38 2.87
N LYS A 99 16.91 12.38 2.51
CA LYS A 99 17.11 13.75 2.99
C LYS A 99 16.99 13.82 4.51
N LEU A 100 15.93 13.25 5.10
CA LEU A 100 15.73 13.23 6.55
C LEU A 100 16.90 12.53 7.27
N ALA A 101 17.34 11.37 6.76
CA ALA A 101 18.46 10.65 7.34
C ALA A 101 19.77 11.45 7.26
N MET A 102 19.99 12.20 6.17
CA MET A 102 21.16 13.09 6.02
C MET A 102 21.09 14.29 6.96
N ASP A 103 19.91 14.89 7.11
CA ASP A 103 19.71 16.05 8.01
C ASP A 103 19.92 15.66 9.48
N CYS A 104 19.61 14.41 9.85
CA CYS A 104 19.82 13.87 11.20
C CYS A 104 21.19 13.17 11.39
N GLN A 105 22.05 13.11 10.37
CA GLN A 105 23.25 12.25 10.36
C GLN A 105 24.14 12.43 11.59
N GLU A 106 24.36 13.67 12.04
CA GLU A 106 25.21 13.98 13.20
C GLU A 106 24.62 13.51 14.54
N GLN A 107 23.30 13.31 14.59
CA GLN A 107 22.58 12.85 15.76
C GLN A 107 22.50 11.32 15.85
N LEU A 108 22.82 10.62 14.75
CA LEU A 108 22.76 9.16 14.70
C LEU A 108 24.02 8.55 15.33
N SER A 109 23.81 7.52 16.14
CA SER A 109 24.88 6.81 16.82
C SER A 109 25.25 5.49 16.14
N TYR A 110 24.28 4.72 15.66
CA TYR A 110 24.49 3.41 15.06
C TYR A 110 24.56 3.47 13.53
N TYR A 111 23.65 4.23 12.90
CA TYR A 111 23.52 4.29 11.45
C TYR A 111 24.26 5.46 10.80
N GLN A 112 24.98 6.28 11.56
CA GLN A 112 25.68 7.46 11.07
C GLN A 112 26.49 7.22 9.78
N ASN A 113 27.22 6.10 9.73
CA ASN A 113 28.06 5.72 8.59
C ASN A 113 27.34 4.86 7.54
N SER A 114 26.12 4.42 7.84
CA SER A 114 25.36 3.51 6.98
C SER A 114 24.44 4.21 5.99
N ILE A 115 24.12 5.48 6.21
CA ILE A 115 23.16 6.23 5.39
C ILE A 115 23.55 6.22 3.90
N ARG A 116 24.87 6.32 3.62
CA ARG A 116 25.39 6.35 2.24
C ARG A 116 25.59 4.97 1.63
N GLN A 117 25.35 3.90 2.40
CA GLN A 117 25.48 2.55 1.89
C GLN A 117 24.31 2.19 0.98
N LYS A 118 24.62 1.51 -0.11
CA LYS A 118 23.61 1.02 -1.05
C LYS A 118 22.64 0.08 -0.34
N GLY A 119 21.34 0.39 -0.42
CA GLY A 119 20.28 -0.42 0.17
C GLY A 119 19.80 0.05 1.55
N PHE A 120 20.55 0.89 2.29
CA PHE A 120 20.13 1.37 3.61
C PHE A 120 18.76 2.06 3.56
N ILE A 121 18.59 3.02 2.65
CA ILE A 121 17.32 3.76 2.51
C ILE A 121 16.17 2.82 2.09
N GLY A 122 16.46 1.81 1.28
CA GLY A 122 15.46 0.79 0.93
C GLY A 122 14.97 0.00 2.14
N GLN A 123 15.88 -0.43 3.03
CA GLN A 123 15.53 -1.12 4.27
C GLN A 123 14.80 -0.21 5.25
N LEU A 124 15.25 1.03 5.40
CA LEU A 124 14.58 2.03 6.24
C LEU A 124 13.15 2.29 5.74
N LYS A 125 12.94 2.42 4.42
CA LYS A 125 11.62 2.59 3.81
C LYS A 125 10.69 1.41 4.11
N ILE A 126 11.16 0.18 3.95
CA ILE A 126 10.39 -1.03 4.25
C ILE A 126 9.96 -1.01 5.72
N MET A 127 10.90 -0.80 6.63
CA MET A 127 10.65 -0.78 8.07
C MET A 127 9.63 0.29 8.46
N ILE A 128 9.80 1.53 8.01
CA ILE A 128 8.85 2.62 8.30
C ILE A 128 7.47 2.30 7.72
N THR A 129 7.40 1.73 6.51
CA THR A 129 6.14 1.34 5.91
C THR A 129 5.42 0.27 6.75
N GLU A 130 6.14 -0.74 7.24
CA GLU A 130 5.59 -1.77 8.12
C GLU A 130 5.10 -1.16 9.43
N MET A 131 5.89 -0.29 10.06
CA MET A 131 5.50 0.39 11.29
C MET A 131 4.20 1.19 11.12
N ILE A 132 4.06 1.92 10.01
CA ILE A 132 2.82 2.65 9.69
C ILE A 132 1.65 1.68 9.49
N GLN A 133 1.85 0.57 8.78
CA GLN A 133 0.80 -0.44 8.56
C GLN A 133 0.31 -1.07 9.87
N TYR A 134 1.22 -1.32 10.81
CA TYR A 134 0.89 -1.83 12.14
C TYR A 134 0.48 -0.74 13.14
N ARG A 135 0.37 0.51 12.68
CA ARG A 135 0.02 1.69 13.52
C ARG A 135 0.96 1.89 14.72
N ILE A 136 2.21 1.51 14.58
CA ILE A 136 3.24 1.78 15.58
C ILE A 136 3.54 3.27 15.54
N GLN A 137 3.55 3.91 16.72
CA GLN A 137 3.88 5.31 16.87
C GLN A 137 5.31 5.48 17.41
N VAL A 138 5.83 6.70 17.33
CA VAL A 138 7.17 7.00 17.87
C VAL A 138 7.24 6.71 19.37
N GLU A 139 6.15 6.99 20.09
CA GLU A 139 6.01 6.76 21.52
C GLU A 139 6.13 5.28 21.90
N ASP A 140 5.65 4.38 21.05
CA ASP A 140 5.78 2.92 21.25
C ASP A 140 7.26 2.50 21.15
N LEU A 141 8.00 3.08 20.20
CA LEU A 141 9.44 2.83 20.05
C LEU A 141 10.22 3.39 21.23
N GLU A 142 9.85 4.57 21.74
CA GLU A 142 10.47 5.16 22.93
C GLU A 142 10.24 4.29 24.18
N ALA A 143 9.01 3.78 24.34
CA ALA A 143 8.69 2.88 25.45
C ALA A 143 9.53 1.58 25.39
N VAL A 144 9.66 0.97 24.21
CA VAL A 144 10.52 -0.22 24.01
C VAL A 144 11.97 0.13 24.28
N ARG A 145 12.47 1.25 23.75
CA ARG A 145 13.85 1.71 23.97
C ARG A 145 14.14 1.94 25.44
N GLY A 146 13.21 2.53 26.20
CA GLY A 146 13.36 2.77 27.64
C GLY A 146 13.51 1.51 28.50
N GLY A 147 13.05 0.35 28.00
CA GLY A 147 13.23 -0.95 28.64
C GLY A 147 14.54 -1.68 28.29
N LEU A 148 15.34 -1.12 27.37
CA LEU A 148 16.58 -1.72 26.90
C LEU A 148 17.82 -1.19 27.66
N SER A 149 18.88 -2.00 27.75
CA SER A 149 20.17 -1.52 28.22
C SER A 149 20.75 -0.46 27.28
N PRO A 150 21.24 0.70 27.80
CA PRO A 150 21.88 1.73 26.99
C PRO A 150 23.08 1.23 26.17
N ASP A 151 23.73 0.18 26.59
CA ASP A 151 24.88 -0.40 25.88
C ASP A 151 24.47 -1.36 24.75
N SER A 152 23.18 -1.65 24.61
CA SER A 152 22.71 -2.57 23.58
C SER A 152 22.66 -1.92 22.19
N ALA A 153 23.06 -2.68 21.18
CA ALA A 153 22.96 -2.21 19.78
C ALA A 153 21.53 -1.86 19.39
N LEU A 154 20.54 -2.55 19.96
CA LEU A 154 19.12 -2.27 19.68
C LEU A 154 18.68 -0.93 20.25
N TYR A 155 19.16 -0.55 21.44
CA TYR A 155 18.90 0.78 22.02
C TYR A 155 19.34 1.91 21.09
N HIS A 156 20.55 1.81 20.53
CA HIS A 156 21.09 2.79 19.58
C HIS A 156 20.34 2.77 18.25
N LYS A 157 20.04 1.60 17.71
CA LYS A 157 19.26 1.45 16.47
C LYS A 157 17.88 2.10 16.58
N LEU A 158 17.15 1.83 17.67
CA LEU A 158 15.85 2.44 17.90
C LEU A 158 15.95 3.96 18.08
N GLY A 159 17.00 4.45 18.75
CA GLY A 159 17.25 5.88 18.88
C GLY A 159 17.41 6.57 17.54
N ASP A 160 18.18 5.99 16.65
CA ASP A 160 18.42 6.53 15.31
C ASP A 160 17.13 6.49 14.44
N ILE A 161 16.34 5.42 14.53
CA ILE A 161 15.06 5.31 13.82
C ILE A 161 14.08 6.37 14.31
N ILE A 162 13.99 6.58 15.63
CA ILE A 162 13.15 7.62 16.23
C ILE A 162 13.58 9.00 15.75
N ALA A 163 14.88 9.27 15.67
CA ALA A 163 15.41 10.55 15.21
C ALA A 163 15.07 10.84 13.73
N ILE A 164 15.09 9.81 12.88
CA ILE A 164 14.73 9.96 11.45
C ILE A 164 13.22 10.09 11.25
N TRP A 165 12.42 9.49 12.12
CA TRP A 165 10.96 9.49 11.96
C TRP A 165 10.30 10.78 12.46
N ARG A 166 10.92 11.51 13.36
CA ARG A 166 10.46 12.85 13.83
C ARG A 166 10.73 13.95 12.82
#